data_50fff4bf7defeaaa39f969128c625e85
#
_entry.id   50fff4bf7defeaaa39f969128c625e85
#
_cell.length_a   1.000
_cell.length_b   1.000
_cell.length_c   1.000
_cell.angle_alpha   90.00
_cell.angle_beta   90.00
_cell.angle_gamma   90.00
#
_symmetry.space_group_name_H-M   'P 1'
#
loop_
_entity.id
_entity.type
_entity.pdbx_description
1 polymer ?
#
loop_
_entity_poly.entity_id
_entity_poly.type
_entity_poly.pdbx_seq_one_letter_code
_entity_poly.pdbx_strand_id
1 'polypeptide(L)'
;MSAHSHTNDAAAWSSWATTTLSTAGHRTGAARGAVVKLLARKDCCLSAIEIGDELRADDARVGLASVYRALELLHELGLVTRIDVGDGTARYERAHRDGAHHHHLVCRDCGSVEAFDDEPLERAIEELAARLAFAVDGHDVVLHGRCPRCQQAA
;
A
#
# COMPACT_ATOMS: atom_id res chain seq x y z
N MET A 1 0.25 -12.43 18.31
CA MET A 1 0.34 -11.01 18.72
C MET A 1 1.80 -10.60 18.61
N SER A 2 2.23 -10.13 17.45
CA SER A 2 3.60 -9.63 17.25
C SER A 2 3.51 -8.21 16.75
N ALA A 3 3.56 -7.26 17.68
CA ALA A 3 3.86 -5.87 17.38
C ALA A 3 5.36 -5.78 17.05
N HIS A 4 5.75 -6.21 15.85
CA HIS A 4 7.12 -6.11 15.39
C HIS A 4 7.32 -4.88 14.55
N SER A 5 7.97 -3.89 15.16
CA SER A 5 8.96 -3.00 14.55
C SER A 5 8.53 -2.13 13.35
N HIS A 6 7.30 -1.63 13.29
CA HIS A 6 6.84 -0.76 12.19
C HIS A 6 7.64 0.56 12.06
N THR A 7 8.24 1.07 13.14
CA THR A 7 9.01 2.33 13.10
C THR A 7 10.35 2.20 12.40
N ASN A 8 11.03 1.06 12.55
CA ASN A 8 12.34 0.83 11.90
C ASN A 8 12.15 0.57 10.38
N ASP A 9 11.09 -0.14 10.02
CA ASP A 9 10.72 -0.41 8.63
C ASP A 9 10.31 0.87 7.88
N ALA A 10 9.54 1.75 8.52
CA ALA A 10 9.14 3.04 7.96
C ALA A 10 10.34 3.94 7.60
N ALA A 11 11.33 4.03 8.48
CA ALA A 11 12.54 4.82 8.26
C ALA A 11 13.42 4.20 7.17
N ALA A 12 13.56 2.88 7.17
CA ALA A 12 14.33 2.14 6.17
C ALA A 12 13.71 2.29 4.77
N TRP A 13 12.39 2.15 4.66
CA TRP A 13 11.68 2.35 3.38
C TRP A 13 11.80 3.81 2.90
N SER A 14 11.61 4.79 3.76
CA SER A 14 11.73 6.21 3.40
C SER A 14 13.13 6.56 2.89
N SER A 15 14.17 6.02 3.52
CA SER A 15 15.56 6.16 3.09
C SER A 15 15.80 5.52 1.73
N TRP A 16 15.32 4.30 1.53
CA TRP A 16 15.40 3.60 0.25
C TRP A 16 14.68 4.38 -0.86
N ALA A 17 13.46 4.84 -0.63
CA ALA A 17 12.70 5.62 -1.59
C ALA A 17 13.43 6.92 -1.99
N THR A 18 13.96 7.64 -1.03
CA THR A 18 14.71 8.89 -1.28
C THR A 18 16.00 8.62 -2.07
N THR A 19 16.73 7.56 -1.73
CA THR A 19 17.95 7.17 -2.43
C THR A 19 17.66 6.74 -3.88
N THR A 20 16.63 5.93 -4.09
CA THR A 20 16.22 5.46 -5.42
C THR A 20 15.79 6.63 -6.31
N LEU A 21 14.99 7.57 -5.79
CA LEU A 21 14.60 8.79 -6.50
C LEU A 21 15.84 9.59 -6.92
N SER A 22 16.78 9.80 -6.01
CA SER A 22 18.00 10.55 -6.29
C SER A 22 18.88 9.86 -7.35
N THR A 23 19.06 8.55 -7.24
CA THR A 23 19.86 7.75 -8.19
C THR A 23 19.22 7.73 -9.58
N ALA A 24 17.89 7.74 -9.66
CA ALA A 24 17.15 7.85 -10.91
C ALA A 24 17.13 9.28 -11.49
N GLY A 25 17.84 10.24 -10.88
CA GLY A 25 17.93 11.61 -11.36
C GLY A 25 16.72 12.49 -11.00
N HIS A 26 15.85 12.00 -10.13
CA HIS A 26 14.67 12.76 -9.71
C HIS A 26 14.95 13.54 -8.42
N ARG A 27 14.83 14.87 -8.48
CA ARG A 27 14.89 15.70 -7.27
C ARG A 27 13.70 15.39 -6.38
N THR A 28 13.94 15.18 -5.10
CA THR A 28 12.87 15.04 -4.10
C THR A 28 12.27 16.43 -3.84
N GLY A 29 11.33 16.85 -4.68
CA GLY A 29 10.57 18.08 -4.46
C GLY A 29 9.62 17.95 -3.27
N ALA A 30 9.11 19.08 -2.78
CA ALA A 30 8.24 19.12 -1.59
C ALA A 30 7.07 18.13 -1.66
N ALA A 31 6.38 18.04 -2.80
CA ALA A 31 5.25 17.15 -2.99
C ALA A 31 5.64 15.66 -2.87
N ARG A 32 6.70 15.23 -3.58
CA ARG A 32 7.19 13.84 -3.49
C ARG A 32 7.67 13.48 -2.09
N GLY A 33 8.43 14.38 -1.47
CA GLY A 33 8.89 14.18 -0.11
C GLY A 33 7.74 14.05 0.90
N ALA A 34 6.69 14.83 0.74
CA ALA A 34 5.49 14.73 1.56
C ALA A 34 4.76 13.39 1.37
N VAL A 35 4.58 12.95 0.11
CA VAL A 35 3.96 11.64 -0.20
C VAL A 35 4.79 10.49 0.38
N VAL A 36 6.12 10.50 0.19
CA VAL A 36 7.02 9.48 0.76
C VAL A 36 6.90 9.44 2.28
N LYS A 37 6.95 10.58 2.96
CA LYS A 37 6.84 10.65 4.42
C LYS A 37 5.48 10.16 4.92
N LEU A 38 4.41 10.45 4.20
CA LEU A 38 3.07 9.99 4.55
C LEU A 38 2.97 8.48 4.41
N LEU A 39 3.34 7.92 3.25
CA LEU A 39 3.29 6.48 2.99
C LEU A 39 4.19 5.69 3.95
N ALA A 40 5.35 6.23 4.34
CA ALA A 40 6.26 5.58 5.29
C ALA A 40 5.59 5.23 6.63
N ARG A 41 4.60 5.99 7.06
CA ARG A 41 3.88 5.81 8.35
C ARG A 41 2.53 5.09 8.20
N LYS A 42 2.20 4.59 7.01
CA LYS A 42 0.95 3.87 6.75
C LYS A 42 1.20 2.37 6.63
N ASP A 43 0.31 1.61 7.21
CA ASP A 43 0.39 0.15 7.24
C ASP A 43 -0.57 -0.50 6.21
N CYS A 44 -1.33 0.31 5.49
CA CYS A 44 -2.25 -0.15 4.46
C CYS A 44 -2.32 0.83 3.29
N CYS A 45 -2.89 0.35 2.19
CA CYS A 45 -3.03 1.12 0.95
C CYS A 45 -3.98 2.31 1.10
N LEU A 46 -3.65 3.41 0.43
CA LEU A 46 -4.47 4.62 0.34
C LEU A 46 -4.67 5.01 -1.12
N SER A 47 -5.83 5.56 -1.44
CA SER A 47 -6.06 6.23 -2.73
C SER A 47 -5.32 7.57 -2.80
N ALA A 48 -5.13 8.09 -4.01
CA ALA A 48 -4.51 9.41 -4.19
C ALA A 48 -5.32 10.53 -3.53
N ILE A 49 -6.63 10.39 -3.45
CA ILE A 49 -7.53 11.35 -2.80
C ILE A 49 -7.31 11.31 -1.28
N GLU A 50 -7.30 10.13 -0.66
CA GLU A 50 -7.04 9.97 0.78
C GLU A 50 -5.65 10.52 1.15
N ILE A 51 -4.64 10.25 0.33
CA ILE A 51 -3.30 10.81 0.50
C ILE A 51 -3.33 12.35 0.45
N GLY A 52 -4.03 12.91 -0.54
CA GLY A 52 -4.18 14.36 -0.68
C GLY A 52 -4.91 15.00 0.50
N ASP A 53 -5.94 14.34 1.04
CA ASP A 53 -6.69 14.80 2.21
C ASP A 53 -5.84 14.78 3.47
N GLU A 54 -5.08 13.72 3.70
CA GLU A 54 -4.18 13.63 4.85
C GLU A 54 -3.02 14.63 4.76
N LEU A 55 -2.45 14.84 3.58
CA LEU A 55 -1.42 15.86 3.38
C LEU A 55 -1.96 17.29 3.66
N ARG A 56 -3.21 17.57 3.32
CA ARG A 56 -3.86 18.84 3.65
C ARG A 56 -4.09 18.98 5.16
N ALA A 57 -4.48 17.91 5.83
CA ALA A 57 -4.61 17.91 7.29
C ALA A 57 -3.28 18.14 8.03
N ASP A 58 -2.17 17.74 7.42
CA ASP A 58 -0.80 17.98 7.91
C ASP A 58 -0.23 19.36 7.47
N ASP A 59 -1.07 20.30 7.01
CA ASP A 59 -0.68 21.60 6.47
C ASP A 59 0.29 21.56 5.25
N ALA A 60 0.43 20.40 4.62
CA ALA A 60 1.25 20.28 3.43
C ALA A 60 0.49 20.84 2.20
N ARG A 61 1.01 21.90 1.60
CA ARG A 61 0.43 22.52 0.41
C ARG A 61 0.76 21.73 -0.85
N VAL A 62 0.17 20.53 -0.97
CA VAL A 62 0.37 19.65 -2.12
C VAL A 62 -0.95 19.48 -2.87
N GLY A 63 -0.98 19.91 -4.13
CA GLY A 63 -2.15 19.72 -4.98
C GLY A 63 -2.32 18.26 -5.41
N LEU A 64 -3.57 17.83 -5.59
CA LEU A 64 -3.92 16.45 -5.95
C LEU A 64 -3.20 15.96 -7.23
N ALA A 65 -3.07 16.81 -8.25
CA ALA A 65 -2.31 16.47 -9.47
C ALA A 65 -0.83 16.16 -9.18
N SER A 66 -0.25 16.79 -8.16
CA SER A 66 1.13 16.51 -7.73
C SER A 66 1.23 15.22 -6.95
N VAL A 67 0.18 14.85 -6.20
CA VAL A 67 0.06 13.53 -5.55
C VAL A 67 0.05 12.43 -6.60
N TYR A 68 -0.81 12.52 -7.63
CA TYR A 68 -0.87 11.54 -8.72
C TYR A 68 0.49 11.39 -9.42
N ARG A 69 1.13 12.48 -9.83
CA ARG A 69 2.46 12.44 -10.47
C ARG A 69 3.54 11.83 -9.57
N ALA A 70 3.45 12.06 -8.26
CA ALA A 70 4.39 11.44 -7.33
C ALA A 70 4.15 9.92 -7.24
N LEU A 71 2.90 9.49 -7.14
CA LEU A 71 2.54 8.07 -7.05
C LEU A 71 2.87 7.29 -8.32
N GLU A 72 2.62 7.87 -9.50
CA GLU A 72 3.01 7.27 -10.79
C GLU A 72 4.52 7.03 -10.85
N LEU A 73 5.32 8.05 -10.53
CA LEU A 73 6.78 7.92 -10.52
C LEU A 73 7.26 6.89 -9.47
N LEU A 74 6.70 6.91 -8.27
CA LEU A 74 7.07 5.94 -7.23
C LEU A 74 6.71 4.51 -7.65
N HIS A 75 5.60 4.33 -8.35
CA HIS A 75 5.19 3.04 -8.91
C HIS A 75 6.12 2.57 -10.03
N GLU A 76 6.46 3.45 -10.98
CA GLU A 76 7.42 3.16 -12.06
C GLU A 76 8.80 2.74 -11.52
N LEU A 77 9.21 3.32 -10.40
CA LEU A 77 10.46 2.96 -9.71
C LEU A 77 10.35 1.75 -8.78
N GLY A 78 9.18 1.09 -8.71
CA GLY A 78 8.95 -0.07 -7.85
C GLY A 78 8.98 0.26 -6.35
N LEU A 79 8.76 1.52 -5.97
CA LEU A 79 8.77 1.97 -4.58
C LEU A 79 7.40 1.84 -3.91
N VAL A 80 6.35 1.83 -4.70
CA VAL A 80 4.98 1.56 -4.24
C VAL A 80 4.32 0.50 -5.11
N THR A 81 3.45 -0.27 -4.50
CA THR A 81 2.56 -1.21 -5.18
C THR A 81 1.22 -0.53 -5.41
N ARG A 82 0.69 -0.69 -6.62
CA ARG A 82 -0.67 -0.26 -6.95
C ARG A 82 -1.61 -1.43 -6.77
N ILE A 83 -2.67 -1.21 -6.02
CA ILE A 83 -3.65 -2.23 -5.65
C ILE A 83 -5.02 -1.81 -6.19
N ASP A 84 -5.70 -2.76 -6.81
CA ASP A 84 -7.11 -2.64 -7.19
C ASP A 84 -7.95 -3.47 -6.21
N VAL A 85 -8.74 -2.79 -5.42
CA VAL A 85 -9.63 -3.45 -4.45
C VAL A 85 -11.04 -3.69 -5.02
N GLY A 86 -11.21 -3.52 -6.33
CA GLY A 86 -12.46 -3.83 -7.02
C GLY A 86 -13.55 -2.75 -6.88
N ASP A 87 -13.23 -1.57 -6.38
CA ASP A 87 -14.11 -0.40 -6.29
C ASP A 87 -13.88 0.62 -7.42
N GLY A 88 -12.98 0.29 -8.36
CA GLY A 88 -12.57 1.16 -9.46
C GLY A 88 -11.59 2.26 -9.06
N THR A 89 -11.14 2.29 -7.81
CA THR A 89 -10.19 3.27 -7.29
C THR A 89 -8.81 2.64 -7.09
N ALA A 90 -7.81 3.15 -7.77
CA ALA A 90 -6.43 2.71 -7.55
C ALA A 90 -5.95 3.15 -6.15
N ARG A 91 -5.40 2.22 -5.40
CA ARG A 91 -4.78 2.45 -4.10
C ARG A 91 -3.29 2.15 -4.16
N TYR A 92 -2.53 2.73 -3.27
CA TYR A 92 -1.08 2.66 -3.26
C TYR A 92 -0.58 2.38 -1.85
N GLU A 93 0.40 1.49 -1.75
CA GLU A 93 1.10 1.19 -0.50
C GLU A 93 2.59 1.05 -0.75
N ARG A 94 3.37 1.03 0.31
CA ARG A 94 4.80 0.79 0.24
C ARG A 94 5.11 -0.57 -0.38
N ALA A 95 6.02 -0.61 -1.35
CA ALA A 95 6.56 -1.88 -1.82
C ALA A 95 7.56 -2.43 -0.78
N HIS A 96 7.51 -3.72 -0.53
CA HIS A 96 8.44 -4.42 0.34
C HIS A 96 9.62 -4.98 -0.46
N ARG A 97 10.84 -4.77 0.03
CA ARG A 97 12.07 -5.19 -0.66
C ARG A 97 12.34 -6.69 -0.60
N ASP A 98 11.83 -7.32 0.42
CA ASP A 98 11.96 -8.76 0.71
C ASP A 98 10.89 -9.62 0.04
N GLY A 99 10.02 -8.99 -0.77
CA GLY A 99 8.87 -9.66 -1.38
C GLY A 99 7.73 -9.95 -0.41
N ALA A 100 7.83 -9.47 0.83
CA ALA A 100 6.71 -9.53 1.76
C ALA A 100 5.52 -8.76 1.15
N HIS A 101 4.37 -9.36 1.20
CA HIS A 101 3.12 -8.77 0.75
C HIS A 101 2.05 -9.07 1.79
N HIS A 102 0.97 -8.34 1.74
CA HIS A 102 -0.21 -8.60 2.54
C HIS A 102 -1.45 -8.53 1.67
N HIS A 103 -2.50 -9.11 2.18
CA HIS A 103 -3.80 -9.18 1.54
C HIS A 103 -4.75 -8.14 2.11
N HIS A 104 -5.89 -7.94 1.50
CA HIS A 104 -6.79 -6.86 1.85
C HIS A 104 -8.20 -7.35 2.16
N LEU A 105 -8.78 -6.78 3.21
CA LEU A 105 -10.20 -6.88 3.57
C LEU A 105 -10.88 -5.55 3.20
N VAL A 106 -11.93 -5.61 2.40
CA VAL A 106 -12.66 -4.42 1.94
C VAL A 106 -14.09 -4.45 2.48
N CYS A 107 -14.45 -3.42 3.23
CA CYS A 107 -15.82 -3.24 3.67
C CYS A 107 -16.65 -2.56 2.57
N ARG A 108 -17.69 -3.24 2.09
CA ARG A 108 -18.58 -2.71 1.04
C ARG A 108 -19.49 -1.58 1.53
N ASP A 109 -19.72 -1.46 2.84
CA ASP A 109 -20.63 -0.46 3.39
C ASP A 109 -19.93 0.88 3.66
N CYS A 110 -18.72 0.86 4.24
CA CYS A 110 -18.01 2.09 4.59
C CYS A 110 -16.72 2.32 3.78
N GLY A 111 -16.35 1.41 2.89
CA GLY A 111 -15.15 1.52 2.05
C GLY A 111 -13.82 1.35 2.79
N SER A 112 -13.83 0.99 4.08
CA SER A 112 -12.57 0.75 4.80
C SER A 112 -11.82 -0.42 4.21
N VAL A 113 -10.50 -0.28 4.12
CA VAL A 113 -9.59 -1.33 3.69
C VAL A 113 -8.63 -1.63 4.83
N GLU A 114 -8.48 -2.90 5.15
CA GLU A 114 -7.58 -3.41 6.18
C GLU A 114 -6.63 -4.44 5.57
N ALA A 115 -5.35 -4.35 5.93
CA ALA A 115 -4.35 -5.33 5.52
C ALA A 115 -4.38 -6.54 6.47
N PHE A 116 -4.09 -7.73 5.94
CA PHE A 116 -3.90 -8.93 6.74
C PHE A 116 -2.85 -9.86 6.13
N ASP A 117 -2.21 -10.63 7.00
CA ASP A 117 -1.31 -11.72 6.65
C ASP A 117 -1.87 -13.01 7.25
N ASP A 118 -1.85 -14.10 6.49
CA ASP A 118 -2.35 -15.40 6.96
C ASP A 118 -1.48 -16.53 6.39
N GLU A 119 -0.60 -17.07 7.22
CA GLU A 119 0.31 -18.15 6.82
C GLU A 119 -0.42 -19.43 6.34
N PRO A 120 -1.56 -19.85 6.91
CA PRO A 120 -2.36 -20.94 6.35
C PRO A 120 -2.86 -20.67 4.94
N LEU A 121 -3.26 -19.43 4.63
CA LEU A 121 -3.68 -19.03 3.29
C LEU A 121 -2.51 -19.12 2.31
N GLU A 122 -1.33 -18.62 2.68
CA GLU A 122 -0.13 -18.69 1.84
C GLU A 122 0.20 -20.15 1.47
N ARG A 123 0.21 -21.04 2.47
CA ARG A 123 0.43 -22.46 2.23
C ARG A 123 -0.62 -23.09 1.30
N ALA A 124 -1.88 -22.72 1.46
CA ALA A 124 -2.95 -23.23 0.60
C ALA A 124 -2.77 -22.80 -0.86
N ILE A 125 -2.31 -21.57 -1.09
CA ILE A 125 -2.01 -21.05 -2.44
C ILE A 125 -0.82 -21.81 -3.05
N GLU A 126 0.25 -22.02 -2.29
CA GLU A 126 1.42 -22.79 -2.73
C GLU A 126 1.06 -24.24 -3.09
N GLU A 127 0.28 -24.90 -2.24
CA GLU A 127 -0.21 -26.26 -2.47
C GLU A 127 -1.11 -26.35 -3.71
N LEU A 128 -1.94 -25.34 -3.94
CA LEU A 128 -2.78 -25.24 -5.13
C LEU A 128 -1.92 -25.11 -6.39
N ALA A 129 -0.93 -24.20 -6.39
CA ALA A 129 -0.02 -24.00 -7.49
C ALA A 129 0.76 -25.26 -7.83
N ALA A 130 1.29 -25.95 -6.81
CA ALA A 130 2.01 -27.22 -6.98
C ALA A 130 1.09 -28.33 -7.56
N ARG A 131 -0.13 -28.44 -7.06
CA ARG A 131 -1.11 -29.44 -7.56
C ARG A 131 -1.50 -29.21 -9.01
N LEU A 132 -1.54 -27.94 -9.44
CA LEU A 132 -1.86 -27.56 -10.81
C LEU A 132 -0.62 -27.49 -11.71
N ALA A 133 0.57 -27.76 -11.18
CA ALA A 133 1.86 -27.64 -11.87
C ALA A 133 2.06 -26.24 -12.51
N PHE A 134 1.60 -25.20 -11.81
CA PHE A 134 1.67 -23.81 -12.28
C PHE A 134 2.75 -23.05 -11.53
N ALA A 135 3.63 -22.38 -12.25
CA ALA A 135 4.61 -21.48 -11.66
C ALA A 135 3.92 -20.14 -11.36
N VAL A 136 3.73 -19.84 -10.09
CA VAL A 136 3.11 -18.60 -9.63
C VAL A 136 4.21 -17.61 -9.23
N ASP A 137 4.26 -16.47 -9.90
CA ASP A 137 5.24 -15.40 -9.63
C ASP A 137 4.74 -14.39 -8.60
N GLY A 138 3.45 -14.39 -8.30
CA GLY A 138 2.80 -13.50 -7.34
C GLY A 138 1.30 -13.76 -7.26
N HIS A 139 0.69 -13.28 -6.20
CA HIS A 139 -0.76 -13.37 -6.00
C HIS A 139 -1.26 -12.22 -5.13
N ASP A 140 -2.52 -11.85 -5.32
CA ASP A 140 -3.23 -10.88 -4.51
C ASP A 140 -4.54 -11.49 -4.04
N VAL A 141 -4.87 -11.34 -2.75
CA VAL A 141 -6.17 -11.76 -2.22
C VAL A 141 -6.89 -10.54 -1.66
N VAL A 142 -8.07 -10.28 -2.21
CA VAL A 142 -8.96 -9.21 -1.74
C VAL A 142 -10.28 -9.85 -1.32
N LEU A 143 -10.59 -9.78 -0.03
CA LEU A 143 -11.85 -10.26 0.52
C LEU A 143 -12.83 -9.11 0.71
N HIS A 144 -14.02 -9.26 0.19
CA HIS A 144 -15.07 -8.26 0.29
C HIS A 144 -16.13 -8.69 1.29
N GLY A 145 -16.47 -7.81 2.22
CA GLY A 145 -17.46 -8.11 3.25
C GLY A 145 -17.95 -6.88 3.97
N ARG A 146 -18.32 -7.03 5.22
CA ARG A 146 -18.75 -5.94 6.12
C ARG A 146 -17.83 -5.95 7.35
N CYS A 147 -17.25 -4.80 7.67
CA CYS A 147 -16.42 -4.67 8.87
C CYS A 147 -17.27 -4.80 10.15
N PRO A 148 -16.66 -5.10 11.31
CA PRO A 148 -17.39 -5.28 12.56
C PRO A 148 -18.29 -4.10 12.92
N ARG A 149 -17.85 -2.87 12.64
CA ARG A 149 -18.68 -1.65 12.88
C ARG A 149 -19.95 -1.65 12.04
N CYS A 150 -19.84 -1.98 10.75
CA CYS A 150 -20.98 -1.99 9.84
C CYS A 150 -21.91 -3.20 10.08
N GLN A 151 -21.38 -4.30 10.60
CA GLN A 151 -22.22 -5.44 11.01
C GLN A 151 -23.08 -5.12 12.22
N GLN A 152 -22.60 -4.29 13.14
CA GLN A 152 -23.34 -3.90 14.36
C GLN A 152 -24.33 -2.76 14.10
N ALA A 153 -24.18 -2.03 13.01
CA ALA A 153 -25.06 -0.91 12.64
C ALA A 153 -26.26 -1.31 11.75
N ALA A 154 -26.43 -2.62 11.49
CA ALA A 154 -27.46 -3.16 10.61
C ALA A 154 -28.71 -3.63 11.39
#